data_f8e259754328a3a0c0de1a9ae04b928c
#
_entry.id   f8e259754328a3a0c0de1a9ae04b928c
#
_cell.length_a   1.000
_cell.length_b   1.000
_cell.length_c   1.000
_cell.angle_alpha   90.00
_cell.angle_beta   90.00
_cell.angle_gamma   90.00
#
_symmetry.space_group_name_H-M   'P 1'
#
loop_
_entity.id
_entity.type
_entity.pdbx_description
1 polymer ?
#
loop_
_entity_poly.entity_id
_entity_poly.type
_entity_poly.pdbx_seq_one_letter_code
_entity_poly.pdbx_strand_id
1 'polypeptide(L)'
;IQYLLRGDVQGAEGAYRVSLQMTDLKKSEVVWSKLFDFKELKELFPVQEKISIAILEQMRVKTSGSQLPQKNYFTNPEAYRHFLNAWAAFGLKTVEGSKKAEKLWKKAIELDPNHRRLNFMMAWVHWRKVTMRMSDDPKRDMEKAYSIALNTIDEFPDWATPKTLAGMIELFLKKYDKACSRIPTLIKEVKDLSDLATATIVIHSCGNLGEAIENYEKIMLSNPHHAAWIFYMYNHALIENKQYEKSESFALTKLNEKHNWSGVDQTLYLQLAYLYELKGSKKKAKKMFELHKAIDGKGKTGEIIHKEYITARDKTYLNKLISALKPYGLREK
;
A
#
# COMPACT_ATOMS: atom_id res chain seq x y z
N ILE A 1 19.28 8.81 -8.93
CA ILE A 1 18.98 10.02 -8.09
C ILE A 1 19.84 11.15 -8.62
N GLN A 2 19.23 12.31 -8.92
CA GLN A 2 19.95 13.47 -9.42
C GLN A 2 20.17 14.51 -8.32
N TYR A 3 19.22 14.68 -7.43
CA TYR A 3 19.28 15.64 -6.34
C TYR A 3 19.23 14.97 -4.99
N LEU A 4 20.03 15.46 -4.03
CA LEU A 4 20.00 15.10 -2.63
C LEU A 4 19.51 16.31 -1.82
N LEU A 5 18.43 16.12 -1.05
CA LEU A 5 17.96 17.12 -0.08
C LEU A 5 18.49 16.71 1.31
N ARG A 6 19.20 17.62 1.95
CA ARG A 6 19.66 17.51 3.36
C ARG A 6 18.98 18.57 4.20
N GLY A 7 18.57 18.21 5.41
CA GLY A 7 18.01 19.13 6.38
C GLY A 7 18.56 18.89 7.78
N ASP A 8 18.80 19.99 8.50
CA ASP A 8 19.21 19.97 9.90
C ASP A 8 18.24 20.83 10.72
N VAL A 9 17.91 20.37 11.94
CA VAL A 9 17.05 21.10 12.87
C VAL A 9 17.84 21.43 14.13
N GLN A 10 17.89 22.71 14.47
CA GLN A 10 18.49 23.21 15.68
C GLN A 10 17.41 23.84 16.56
N GLY A 11 17.46 23.60 17.86
CA GLY A 11 16.55 24.20 18.83
C GLY A 11 17.28 24.58 20.12
N ALA A 12 17.08 25.80 20.58
CA ALA A 12 17.58 26.28 21.85
C ALA A 12 16.59 27.28 22.45
N GLU A 13 16.26 27.14 23.74
CA GLU A 13 15.48 28.08 24.56
C GLU A 13 14.22 28.65 23.87
N GLY A 14 13.43 27.80 23.21
CA GLY A 14 12.20 28.19 22.55
C GLY A 14 12.36 28.81 21.16
N ALA A 15 13.56 28.80 20.60
CA ALA A 15 13.81 29.13 19.19
C ALA A 15 14.22 27.90 18.40
N TYR A 16 13.67 27.73 17.22
CA TYR A 16 13.95 26.60 16.32
C TYR A 16 14.40 27.12 14.96
N ARG A 17 15.38 26.45 14.40
CA ARG A 17 15.87 26.72 13.05
C ARG A 17 15.92 25.43 12.24
N VAL A 18 15.33 25.44 11.08
CA VAL A 18 15.45 24.37 10.07
C VAL A 18 16.30 24.91 8.92
N SER A 19 17.43 24.26 8.66
CA SER A 19 18.25 24.55 7.49
C SER A 19 18.08 23.44 6.46
N LEU A 20 17.90 23.81 5.20
CA LEU A 20 17.77 22.88 4.08
C LEU A 20 18.79 23.19 3.00
N GLN A 21 19.35 22.14 2.41
CA GLN A 21 20.26 22.21 1.26
C GLN A 21 19.86 21.18 0.22
N MET A 22 19.88 21.60 -1.05
CA MET A 22 19.72 20.69 -2.18
C MET A 22 21.00 20.66 -3.01
N THR A 23 21.55 19.46 -3.18
CA THR A 23 22.78 19.20 -3.93
C THR A 23 22.45 18.49 -5.23
N ASP A 24 22.94 18.99 -6.37
CA ASP A 24 22.96 18.25 -7.63
C ASP A 24 24.14 17.24 -7.57
N LEU A 25 23.79 15.95 -7.51
CA LEU A 25 24.79 14.89 -7.38
C LEU A 25 25.64 14.67 -8.63
N LYS A 26 25.17 15.12 -9.82
CA LYS A 26 25.95 15.03 -11.04
C LYS A 26 27.06 16.09 -11.10
N LYS A 27 26.77 17.27 -10.53
CA LYS A 27 27.71 18.39 -10.51
C LYS A 27 28.48 18.48 -9.19
N SER A 28 28.05 17.76 -8.15
CA SER A 28 28.55 17.85 -6.78
C SER A 28 28.47 19.28 -6.19
N GLU A 29 27.45 20.03 -6.59
CA GLU A 29 27.24 21.42 -6.19
C GLU A 29 25.95 21.59 -5.40
N VAL A 30 25.97 22.47 -4.38
CA VAL A 30 24.77 22.93 -3.68
C VAL A 30 24.04 23.91 -4.59
N VAL A 31 22.89 23.48 -5.11
CA VAL A 31 22.10 24.28 -6.04
C VAL A 31 21.03 25.14 -5.36
N TRP A 32 20.75 24.88 -4.08
CA TRP A 32 19.80 25.64 -3.31
C TRP A 32 20.00 25.42 -1.81
N SER A 33 19.80 26.48 -1.01
CA SER A 33 19.74 26.40 0.44
C SER A 33 18.71 27.40 0.99
N LYS A 34 18.06 27.04 2.08
CA LYS A 34 17.07 27.91 2.74
C LYS A 34 17.04 27.66 4.24
N LEU A 35 16.79 28.73 5.03
CA LEU A 35 16.61 28.69 6.46
C LEU A 35 15.16 29.03 6.82
N PHE A 36 14.62 28.36 7.82
CA PHE A 36 13.28 28.60 8.36
C PHE A 36 13.40 28.69 9.88
N ASP A 37 13.12 29.87 10.43
CA ASP A 37 13.13 30.11 11.86
C ASP A 37 11.69 30.17 12.39
N PHE A 38 11.45 29.62 13.58
CA PHE A 38 10.19 29.70 14.29
C PHE A 38 10.42 29.66 15.80
N LYS A 39 9.49 30.27 16.58
CA LYS A 39 9.66 30.40 18.03
C LYS A 39 8.87 29.40 18.85
N GLU A 40 7.75 28.94 18.34
CA GLU A 40 6.86 28.07 19.08
C GLU A 40 6.55 26.76 18.31
N LEU A 41 6.44 25.64 19.03
CA LEU A 41 6.12 24.34 18.42
C LEU A 41 4.80 24.35 17.62
N LYS A 42 3.84 25.23 17.96
CA LYS A 42 2.61 25.38 17.17
C LYS A 42 2.85 25.89 15.74
N GLU A 43 3.99 26.59 15.51
CA GLU A 43 4.39 27.09 14.20
C GLU A 43 5.03 25.99 13.33
N LEU A 44 5.32 24.81 13.89
CA LEU A 44 5.95 23.71 13.18
C LEU A 44 5.19 23.35 11.90
N PHE A 45 3.87 23.28 11.94
CA PHE A 45 3.06 22.88 10.77
C PHE A 45 3.05 23.93 9.68
N PRO A 46 2.81 25.25 9.96
CA PRO A 46 2.99 26.29 8.96
C PRO A 46 4.40 26.32 8.36
N VAL A 47 5.43 26.03 9.14
CA VAL A 47 6.80 25.97 8.66
C VAL A 47 7.02 24.75 7.75
N GLN A 48 6.50 23.58 8.08
CA GLN A 48 6.56 22.39 7.21
C GLN A 48 5.89 22.65 5.85
N GLU A 49 4.78 23.36 5.82
CA GLU A 49 4.14 23.76 4.56
C GLU A 49 5.03 24.67 3.73
N LYS A 50 5.59 25.71 4.35
CA LYS A 50 6.54 26.64 3.70
C LYS A 50 7.76 25.89 3.13
N ILE A 51 8.28 24.92 3.89
CA ILE A 51 9.38 24.05 3.48
C ILE A 51 8.96 23.23 2.23
N SER A 52 7.81 22.57 2.28
CA SER A 52 7.33 21.74 1.19
C SER A 52 7.12 22.53 -0.09
N ILE A 53 6.51 23.71 0.01
CA ILE A 53 6.31 24.64 -1.11
C ILE A 53 7.66 25.06 -1.69
N ALA A 54 8.60 25.46 -0.85
CA ALA A 54 9.92 25.92 -1.28
C ALA A 54 10.74 24.83 -2.01
N ILE A 55 10.64 23.58 -1.56
CA ILE A 55 11.27 22.44 -2.23
C ILE A 55 10.63 22.20 -3.61
N LEU A 56 9.29 22.20 -3.69
CA LEU A 56 8.56 21.98 -4.93
C LEU A 56 8.83 23.09 -5.97
N GLU A 57 8.88 24.33 -5.52
CA GLU A 57 9.24 25.47 -6.36
C GLU A 57 10.65 25.31 -6.93
N GLN A 58 11.64 24.94 -6.09
CA GLN A 58 13.01 24.72 -6.52
C GLN A 58 13.14 23.58 -7.53
N MET A 59 12.38 22.50 -7.34
CA MET A 59 12.34 21.37 -8.26
C MET A 59 11.54 21.66 -9.53
N ARG A 60 10.96 22.87 -9.67
CA ARG A 60 10.08 23.26 -10.78
C ARG A 60 8.91 22.30 -11.00
N VAL A 61 8.45 21.69 -9.94
CA VAL A 61 7.29 20.79 -9.97
C VAL A 61 6.02 21.64 -9.98
N LYS A 62 5.26 21.57 -11.08
CA LYS A 62 3.91 22.16 -11.10
C LYS A 62 3.02 21.35 -10.18
N THR A 63 2.70 21.88 -9.01
CA THR A 63 1.76 21.26 -8.08
C THR A 63 0.33 21.55 -8.53
N SER A 64 -0.46 20.51 -8.75
CA SER A 64 -1.91 20.64 -8.72
C SER A 64 -2.34 20.86 -7.26
N GLY A 65 -3.40 21.62 -7.02
CA GLY A 65 -3.86 21.96 -5.66
C GLY A 65 -4.06 20.76 -4.70
N SER A 66 -4.15 19.53 -5.24
CA SER A 66 -4.21 18.29 -4.47
C SER A 66 -2.85 17.80 -3.94
N GLN A 67 -1.73 18.34 -4.41
CA GLN A 67 -0.37 17.99 -3.98
C GLN A 67 0.18 18.93 -2.91
N LEU A 68 -0.48 20.06 -2.67
CA LEU A 68 -0.17 20.91 -1.53
C LEU A 68 -0.62 20.21 -0.26
N PRO A 69 0.13 20.34 0.86
CA PRO A 69 -0.33 19.84 2.15
C PRO A 69 -1.72 20.43 2.41
N GLN A 70 -2.75 19.59 2.36
CA GLN A 70 -4.10 20.07 2.67
C GLN A 70 -4.11 20.58 4.09
N LYS A 71 -4.91 21.63 4.38
CA LYS A 71 -5.10 22.31 5.67
C LYS A 71 -5.63 21.37 6.79
N ASN A 72 -4.91 20.28 7.05
CA ASN A 72 -5.19 19.33 8.13
C ASN A 72 -4.06 19.37 9.14
N TYR A 73 -3.83 20.57 9.67
CA TYR A 73 -2.86 20.72 10.72
C TYR A 73 -3.39 20.10 12.01
N PHE A 74 -2.53 19.33 12.65
CA PHE A 74 -2.75 19.00 14.03
C PHE A 74 -2.79 20.29 14.85
N THR A 75 -3.79 20.43 15.70
CA THR A 75 -3.87 21.57 16.64
C THR A 75 -2.96 21.35 17.84
N ASN A 76 -2.59 20.09 18.11
CA ASN A 76 -1.75 19.68 19.23
C ASN A 76 -0.47 18.97 18.72
N PRO A 77 0.74 19.53 18.98
CA PRO A 77 2.00 18.93 18.57
C PRO A 77 2.26 17.53 19.17
N GLU A 78 1.75 17.26 20.38
CA GLU A 78 1.88 15.96 21.01
C GLU A 78 0.99 14.92 20.32
N ALA A 79 -0.21 15.29 19.90
CA ALA A 79 -1.08 14.46 19.06
C ALA A 79 -0.36 14.07 17.76
N TYR A 80 0.31 15.01 17.11
CA TYR A 80 1.11 14.74 15.92
C TYR A 80 2.27 13.77 16.20
N ARG A 81 2.99 13.95 17.29
CA ARG A 81 4.07 13.04 17.70
C ARG A 81 3.54 11.60 17.88
N HIS A 82 2.41 11.45 18.56
CA HIS A 82 1.75 10.15 18.72
C HIS A 82 1.30 9.57 17.38
N PHE A 83 0.76 10.37 16.48
CA PHE A 83 0.38 9.96 15.14
C PHE A 83 1.56 9.42 14.33
N LEU A 84 2.70 10.12 14.31
CA LEU A 84 3.90 9.66 13.61
C LEU A 84 4.46 8.35 14.19
N ASN A 85 4.55 8.26 15.53
CA ASN A 85 5.01 7.05 16.21
C ASN A 85 4.05 5.87 15.97
N ALA A 86 2.75 6.11 15.87
CA ALA A 86 1.76 5.12 15.51
C ALA A 86 1.96 4.61 14.08
N TRP A 87 2.22 5.50 13.12
CA TRP A 87 2.54 5.12 11.75
C TRP A 87 3.80 4.27 11.65
N ALA A 88 4.87 4.63 12.37
CA ALA A 88 6.09 3.83 12.42
C ALA A 88 5.81 2.43 12.97
N ALA A 89 5.05 2.32 14.07
CA ALA A 89 4.65 1.04 14.65
C ALA A 89 3.75 0.22 13.72
N PHE A 90 2.78 0.86 13.06
CA PHE A 90 1.87 0.23 12.09
C PHE A 90 2.62 -0.31 10.86
N GLY A 91 3.66 0.40 10.43
CA GLY A 91 4.52 0.02 9.30
C GLY A 91 5.32 -1.26 9.52
N LEU A 92 5.54 -1.68 10.78
CA LEU A 92 6.25 -2.94 11.11
C LEU A 92 5.47 -4.20 10.67
N LYS A 93 4.16 -4.10 10.42
CA LYS A 93 3.29 -5.21 10.00
C LYS A 93 3.34 -6.43 10.94
N THR A 94 3.57 -6.19 12.23
CA THR A 94 3.53 -7.20 13.29
C THR A 94 2.30 -7.02 14.17
N VAL A 95 1.94 -8.05 14.95
CA VAL A 95 0.84 -7.98 15.91
C VAL A 95 1.13 -6.93 16.98
N GLU A 96 2.34 -6.93 17.52
CA GLU A 96 2.81 -5.98 18.53
C GLU A 96 2.83 -4.55 17.98
N GLY A 97 3.34 -4.36 16.77
CA GLY A 97 3.34 -3.08 16.07
C GLY A 97 1.91 -2.54 15.87
N SER A 98 0.97 -3.41 15.50
CA SER A 98 -0.43 -3.03 15.30
C SER A 98 -1.11 -2.63 16.61
N LYS A 99 -0.88 -3.38 17.71
CA LYS A 99 -1.37 -3.03 19.05
C LYS A 99 -0.78 -1.70 19.54
N LYS A 100 0.52 -1.48 19.33
CA LYS A 100 1.21 -0.23 19.68
C LYS A 100 0.64 0.95 18.89
N ALA A 101 0.41 0.78 17.60
CA ALA A 101 -0.18 1.81 16.73
C ALA A 101 -1.59 2.20 17.21
N GLU A 102 -2.45 1.22 17.49
CA GLU A 102 -3.79 1.47 18.02
C GLU A 102 -3.75 2.31 19.32
N LYS A 103 -2.88 1.93 20.27
CA LYS A 103 -2.72 2.67 21.53
C LYS A 103 -2.28 4.12 21.32
N LEU A 104 -1.33 4.33 20.39
CA LEU A 104 -0.79 5.65 20.11
C LEU A 104 -1.80 6.53 19.35
N TRP A 105 -2.55 5.99 18.38
CA TRP A 105 -3.61 6.73 17.69
C TRP A 105 -4.75 7.11 18.65
N LYS A 106 -5.15 6.24 19.58
CA LYS A 106 -6.13 6.59 20.61
C LYS A 106 -5.68 7.77 21.45
N LYS A 107 -4.41 7.80 21.89
CA LYS A 107 -3.85 8.96 22.60
C LYS A 107 -3.84 10.22 21.74
N ALA A 108 -3.53 10.12 20.46
CA ALA A 108 -3.57 11.24 19.55
C ALA A 108 -5.00 11.79 19.38
N ILE A 109 -6.02 10.90 19.31
CA ILE A 109 -7.44 11.27 19.24
C ILE A 109 -7.88 12.00 20.53
N GLU A 110 -7.44 11.52 21.70
CA GLU A 110 -7.75 12.20 22.98
C GLU A 110 -7.21 13.64 23.03
N LEU A 111 -6.05 13.89 22.40
CA LEU A 111 -5.39 15.20 22.36
C LEU A 111 -5.90 16.13 21.24
N ASP A 112 -6.41 15.56 20.13
CA ASP A 112 -6.94 16.31 18.99
C ASP A 112 -8.15 15.56 18.37
N PRO A 113 -9.31 15.57 19.08
CA PRO A 113 -10.45 14.70 18.77
C PRO A 113 -11.14 15.05 17.44
N ASN A 114 -11.01 16.29 16.98
CA ASN A 114 -11.65 16.76 15.75
C ASN A 114 -10.77 16.59 14.50
N HIS A 115 -9.57 15.99 14.65
CA HIS A 115 -8.68 15.82 13.55
C HIS A 115 -9.12 14.64 12.65
N ARG A 116 -9.57 14.93 11.43
CA ARG A 116 -10.17 13.93 10.49
C ARG A 116 -9.30 12.70 10.25
N ARG A 117 -7.96 12.87 10.14
CA ARG A 117 -7.05 11.74 9.88
C ARG A 117 -6.96 10.77 11.05
N LEU A 118 -7.02 11.29 12.28
CA LEU A 118 -6.92 10.45 13.47
C LEU A 118 -8.12 9.51 13.60
N ASN A 119 -9.33 10.03 13.46
CA ASN A 119 -10.54 9.24 13.54
C ASN A 119 -10.57 8.16 12.44
N PHE A 120 -10.16 8.53 11.23
CA PHE A 120 -10.07 7.59 10.11
C PHE A 120 -9.01 6.48 10.34
N MET A 121 -7.92 6.75 11.09
CA MET A 121 -6.92 5.71 11.39
C MET A 121 -7.51 4.50 12.11
N MET A 122 -8.59 4.67 12.84
CA MET A 122 -9.29 3.55 13.48
C MET A 122 -9.93 2.60 12.47
N ALA A 123 -10.30 3.05 11.27
CA ALA A 123 -10.74 2.17 10.20
C ALA A 123 -9.59 1.20 9.78
N TRP A 124 -8.37 1.73 9.62
CA TRP A 124 -7.19 0.92 9.33
C TRP A 124 -6.84 -0.05 10.45
N VAL A 125 -7.02 0.35 11.71
CA VAL A 125 -6.82 -0.53 12.87
C VAL A 125 -7.77 -1.72 12.82
N HIS A 126 -9.07 -1.48 12.66
CA HIS A 126 -10.08 -2.54 12.59
C HIS A 126 -9.85 -3.46 11.38
N TRP A 127 -9.58 -2.89 10.20
CA TRP A 127 -9.23 -3.66 9.01
C TRP A 127 -7.99 -4.54 9.24
N ARG A 128 -6.94 -3.99 9.87
CA ARG A 128 -5.71 -4.72 10.19
C ARG A 128 -5.95 -5.86 11.17
N LYS A 129 -6.79 -5.68 12.18
CA LYS A 129 -7.16 -6.75 13.12
C LYS A 129 -7.71 -7.97 12.39
N VAL A 130 -8.56 -7.76 11.40
CA VAL A 130 -9.12 -8.86 10.60
C VAL A 130 -8.07 -9.52 9.71
N THR A 131 -7.33 -8.73 8.95
CA THR A 131 -6.36 -9.26 7.97
C THR A 131 -5.17 -9.96 8.62
N MET A 132 -4.80 -9.58 9.85
CA MET A 132 -3.74 -10.24 10.63
C MET A 132 -4.28 -11.31 11.61
N ARG A 133 -5.56 -11.66 11.54
CA ARG A 133 -6.22 -12.64 12.41
C ARG A 133 -6.08 -12.32 13.91
N MET A 134 -6.14 -11.04 14.25
CA MET A 134 -6.07 -10.52 15.62
C MET A 134 -7.46 -10.19 16.19
N SER A 135 -8.51 -10.33 15.38
CA SER A 135 -9.87 -9.98 15.75
C SER A 135 -10.59 -11.19 16.35
N ASP A 136 -11.23 -10.98 17.50
CA ASP A 136 -12.12 -11.96 18.11
C ASP A 136 -13.47 -12.02 17.38
N ASP A 137 -13.88 -10.93 16.71
CA ASP A 137 -15.07 -10.84 15.87
C ASP A 137 -14.72 -10.13 14.55
N PRO A 138 -14.22 -10.88 13.54
CA PRO A 138 -13.80 -10.34 12.26
C PRO A 138 -14.91 -9.60 11.50
N LYS A 139 -16.15 -10.07 11.60
CA LYS A 139 -17.29 -9.42 10.94
C LYS A 139 -17.54 -8.03 11.53
N ARG A 140 -17.63 -7.97 12.86
CA ARG A 140 -17.86 -6.71 13.59
C ARG A 140 -16.74 -5.69 13.36
N ASP A 141 -15.48 -6.14 13.38
CA ASP A 141 -14.35 -5.24 13.13
C ASP A 141 -14.36 -4.73 11.69
N MET A 142 -14.69 -5.57 10.70
CA MET A 142 -14.80 -5.15 9.32
C MET A 142 -15.96 -4.16 9.10
N GLU A 143 -17.11 -4.38 9.75
CA GLU A 143 -18.26 -3.47 9.71
C GLU A 143 -17.92 -2.11 10.36
N LYS A 144 -17.17 -2.11 11.46
CA LYS A 144 -16.67 -0.87 12.09
C LYS A 144 -15.72 -0.12 11.16
N ALA A 145 -14.74 -0.81 10.56
CA ALA A 145 -13.84 -0.20 9.60
C ALA A 145 -14.62 0.44 8.45
N TYR A 146 -15.63 -0.25 7.95
CA TYR A 146 -16.49 0.22 6.86
C TYR A 146 -17.31 1.45 7.27
N SER A 147 -17.96 1.42 8.43
CA SER A 147 -18.75 2.56 8.94
C SER A 147 -17.89 3.81 9.09
N ILE A 148 -16.68 3.68 9.69
CA ILE A 148 -15.75 4.81 9.82
C ILE A 148 -15.35 5.35 8.45
N ALA A 149 -15.05 4.48 7.49
CA ALA A 149 -14.68 4.91 6.13
C ALA A 149 -15.82 5.66 5.44
N LEU A 150 -17.07 5.17 5.53
CA LEU A 150 -18.24 5.83 4.93
C LEU A 150 -18.51 7.19 5.59
N ASN A 151 -18.54 7.26 6.92
CA ASN A 151 -18.74 8.54 7.62
C ASN A 151 -17.65 9.56 7.24
N THR A 152 -16.41 9.09 7.06
CA THR A 152 -15.31 9.98 6.63
C THR A 152 -15.49 10.44 5.18
N ILE A 153 -16.04 9.61 4.29
CA ILE A 153 -16.37 10.01 2.91
C ILE A 153 -17.47 11.08 2.90
N ASP A 154 -18.50 10.91 3.71
CA ASP A 154 -19.63 11.85 3.80
C ASP A 154 -19.17 13.20 4.35
N GLU A 155 -18.29 13.20 5.36
CA GLU A 155 -17.76 14.41 5.99
C GLU A 155 -16.70 15.10 5.12
N PHE A 156 -15.86 14.32 4.40
CA PHE A 156 -14.75 14.80 3.59
C PHE A 156 -14.77 14.21 2.18
N PRO A 157 -15.71 14.62 1.31
CA PRO A 157 -15.93 14.01 0.01
C PRO A 157 -14.75 14.15 -0.97
N ASP A 158 -13.88 15.14 -0.75
CA ASP A 158 -12.68 15.36 -1.59
C ASP A 158 -11.47 14.49 -1.19
N TRP A 159 -11.59 13.70 -0.11
CA TRP A 159 -10.50 12.87 0.35
C TRP A 159 -10.59 11.44 -0.22
N ALA A 160 -9.63 11.08 -1.10
CA ALA A 160 -9.65 9.81 -1.82
C ALA A 160 -9.35 8.59 -0.92
N THR A 161 -8.49 8.72 0.10
CA THR A 161 -8.05 7.59 0.96
C THR A 161 -9.21 6.80 1.59
N PRO A 162 -10.24 7.41 2.19
CA PRO A 162 -11.39 6.67 2.70
C PRO A 162 -12.15 5.91 1.63
N LYS A 163 -12.23 6.45 0.40
CA LYS A 163 -12.90 5.80 -0.74
C LYS A 163 -12.16 4.53 -1.18
N THR A 164 -10.82 4.55 -1.19
CA THR A 164 -10.02 3.37 -1.51
C THR A 164 -10.20 2.28 -0.46
N LEU A 165 -10.15 2.63 0.82
CA LEU A 165 -10.35 1.68 1.91
C LEU A 165 -11.77 1.10 1.90
N ALA A 166 -12.80 1.93 1.68
CA ALA A 166 -14.18 1.48 1.57
C ALA A 166 -14.36 0.46 0.44
N GLY A 167 -13.80 0.73 -0.75
CA GLY A 167 -13.83 -0.21 -1.88
C GLY A 167 -13.15 -1.55 -1.54
N MET A 168 -12.01 -1.52 -0.87
CA MET A 168 -11.31 -2.73 -0.45
C MET A 168 -12.12 -3.51 0.60
N ILE A 169 -12.72 -2.83 1.59
CA ILE A 169 -13.58 -3.47 2.59
C ILE A 169 -14.82 -4.08 1.92
N GLU A 170 -15.41 -3.42 0.94
CA GLU A 170 -16.55 -3.92 0.18
C GLU A 170 -16.23 -5.25 -0.53
N LEU A 171 -15.02 -5.40 -1.08
CA LEU A 171 -14.57 -6.68 -1.63
C LEU A 171 -14.49 -7.78 -0.55
N PHE A 172 -13.93 -7.48 0.60
CA PHE A 172 -13.87 -8.42 1.74
C PHE A 172 -15.27 -8.83 2.22
N LEU A 173 -16.22 -7.90 2.24
CA LEU A 173 -17.61 -8.14 2.60
C LEU A 173 -18.43 -8.77 1.46
N LYS A 174 -17.79 -9.10 0.31
CA LYS A 174 -18.43 -9.63 -0.91
C LYS A 174 -19.50 -8.70 -1.52
N LYS A 175 -19.39 -7.41 -1.26
CA LYS A 175 -20.26 -6.36 -1.85
C LYS A 175 -19.65 -5.89 -3.18
N TYR A 176 -19.42 -6.84 -4.10
CA TYR A 176 -18.64 -6.62 -5.33
C TYR A 176 -19.18 -5.51 -6.21
N ASP A 177 -20.51 -5.46 -6.45
CA ASP A 177 -21.08 -4.43 -7.31
C ASP A 177 -20.85 -3.02 -6.75
N LYS A 178 -20.91 -2.88 -5.41
CA LYS A 178 -20.63 -1.62 -4.74
C LYS A 178 -19.15 -1.25 -4.83
N ALA A 179 -18.24 -2.19 -4.63
CA ALA A 179 -16.82 -1.95 -4.80
C ALA A 179 -16.48 -1.53 -6.24
N CYS A 180 -17.04 -2.24 -7.23
CA CYS A 180 -16.75 -1.98 -8.64
C CYS A 180 -17.36 -0.66 -9.12
N SER A 181 -18.49 -0.22 -8.58
CA SER A 181 -19.08 1.09 -8.89
C SER A 181 -18.20 2.28 -8.45
N ARG A 182 -17.21 2.06 -7.56
CA ARG A 182 -16.28 3.10 -7.16
C ARG A 182 -15.16 3.37 -8.17
N ILE A 183 -14.91 2.46 -9.11
CA ILE A 183 -13.74 2.53 -10.01
C ILE A 183 -13.62 3.87 -10.73
N PRO A 184 -14.66 4.46 -11.36
CA PRO A 184 -14.53 5.74 -12.04
C PRO A 184 -14.01 6.86 -11.11
N THR A 185 -14.49 6.87 -9.86
CA THR A 185 -14.07 7.82 -8.83
C THR A 185 -12.63 7.57 -8.42
N LEU A 186 -12.23 6.30 -8.20
CA LEU A 186 -10.87 5.94 -7.80
C LEU A 186 -9.85 6.33 -8.87
N ILE A 187 -10.12 6.04 -10.14
CA ILE A 187 -9.24 6.43 -11.26
C ILE A 187 -9.07 7.94 -11.33
N LYS A 188 -10.15 8.70 -11.17
CA LYS A 188 -10.14 10.17 -11.26
C LYS A 188 -9.44 10.84 -10.09
N GLU A 189 -9.69 10.39 -8.86
CA GLU A 189 -9.36 11.13 -7.64
C GLU A 189 -8.07 10.65 -6.96
N VAL A 190 -7.69 9.36 -7.12
CA VAL A 190 -6.49 8.82 -6.47
C VAL A 190 -5.24 9.33 -7.17
N LYS A 191 -4.43 10.11 -6.43
CA LYS A 191 -3.15 10.68 -6.93
C LYS A 191 -1.94 10.21 -6.12
N ASP A 192 -2.15 9.83 -4.88
CA ASP A 192 -1.10 9.30 -4.01
C ASP A 192 -0.78 7.85 -4.35
N LEU A 193 0.51 7.48 -4.33
CA LEU A 193 0.95 6.12 -4.69
C LEU A 193 0.51 5.05 -3.71
N SER A 194 0.34 5.38 -2.43
CA SER A 194 -0.14 4.42 -1.42
C SER A 194 -1.63 4.13 -1.58
N ASP A 195 -2.40 5.16 -1.87
CA ASP A 195 -3.82 5.03 -2.20
C ASP A 195 -4.02 4.33 -3.54
N LEU A 196 -3.13 4.61 -4.52
CA LEU A 196 -3.16 3.95 -5.82
C LEU A 196 -2.96 2.43 -5.68
N ALA A 197 -2.06 1.99 -4.80
CA ALA A 197 -1.87 0.56 -4.55
C ALA A 197 -3.15 -0.10 -4.02
N THR A 198 -3.85 0.55 -3.08
CA THR A 198 -5.12 0.06 -2.54
C THR A 198 -6.23 0.09 -3.57
N ALA A 199 -6.36 1.20 -4.33
CA ALA A 199 -7.34 1.34 -5.40
C ALA A 199 -7.13 0.28 -6.50
N THR A 200 -5.87 -0.04 -6.83
CA THR A 200 -5.54 -1.04 -7.85
C THR A 200 -6.00 -2.45 -7.46
N ILE A 201 -6.04 -2.78 -6.16
CA ILE A 201 -6.67 -4.05 -5.72
C ILE A 201 -8.15 -4.08 -6.11
N VAL A 202 -8.88 -2.98 -5.91
CA VAL A 202 -10.30 -2.89 -6.29
C VAL A 202 -10.47 -3.00 -7.79
N ILE A 203 -9.69 -2.25 -8.56
CA ILE A 203 -9.70 -2.22 -10.03
C ILE A 203 -9.42 -3.63 -10.59
N HIS A 204 -8.37 -4.30 -10.08
CA HIS A 204 -8.00 -5.66 -10.47
C HIS A 204 -9.11 -6.67 -10.13
N SER A 205 -9.59 -6.65 -8.88
CA SER A 205 -10.62 -7.60 -8.41
C SER A 205 -11.96 -7.45 -9.14
N CYS A 206 -12.18 -6.32 -9.78
CA CYS A 206 -13.36 -6.05 -10.63
C CYS A 206 -13.12 -6.37 -12.12
N GLY A 207 -11.95 -6.88 -12.49
CA GLY A 207 -11.66 -7.34 -13.85
C GLY A 207 -11.10 -6.27 -14.80
N ASN A 208 -10.81 -5.05 -14.33
CA ASN A 208 -10.19 -4.01 -15.16
C ASN A 208 -8.66 -4.23 -15.25
N LEU A 209 -8.28 -5.34 -15.89
CA LEU A 209 -6.90 -5.84 -15.88
C LEU A 209 -5.90 -4.89 -16.55
N GLY A 210 -6.27 -4.22 -17.64
CA GLY A 210 -5.42 -3.25 -18.33
C GLY A 210 -5.01 -2.11 -17.40
N GLU A 211 -5.98 -1.42 -16.82
CA GLU A 211 -5.76 -0.33 -15.86
C GLU A 211 -4.97 -0.80 -14.62
N ALA A 212 -5.28 -2.00 -14.10
CA ALA A 212 -4.57 -2.56 -12.97
C ALA A 212 -3.08 -2.79 -13.29
N ILE A 213 -2.76 -3.33 -14.46
CA ILE A 213 -1.39 -3.57 -14.94
C ILE A 213 -0.62 -2.23 -15.01
N GLU A 214 -1.19 -1.21 -15.66
CA GLU A 214 -0.58 0.12 -15.77
C GLU A 214 -0.32 0.75 -14.39
N ASN A 215 -1.26 0.63 -13.48
CA ASN A 215 -1.12 1.15 -12.13
C ASN A 215 -0.03 0.42 -11.33
N TYR A 216 0.06 -0.92 -11.42
CA TYR A 216 1.15 -1.67 -10.78
C TYR A 216 2.52 -1.26 -11.32
N GLU A 217 2.65 -1.09 -12.64
CA GLU A 217 3.89 -0.62 -13.27
C GLU A 217 4.27 0.79 -12.78
N LYS A 218 3.31 1.70 -12.74
CA LYS A 218 3.51 3.05 -12.22
C LYS A 218 3.98 3.06 -10.78
N ILE A 219 3.38 2.21 -9.91
CA ILE A 219 3.77 2.10 -8.51
C ILE A 219 5.21 1.58 -8.40
N MET A 220 5.56 0.51 -9.12
CA MET A 220 6.89 -0.07 -9.10
C MET A 220 7.98 0.90 -9.61
N LEU A 221 7.68 1.68 -10.64
CA LEU A 221 8.60 2.68 -11.20
C LEU A 221 8.79 3.88 -10.27
N SER A 222 7.72 4.33 -9.61
CA SER A 222 7.73 5.57 -8.84
C SER A 222 8.14 5.38 -7.38
N ASN A 223 8.04 4.16 -6.84
CA ASN A 223 8.37 3.86 -5.46
C ASN A 223 9.20 2.56 -5.36
N PRO A 224 10.54 2.64 -5.32
CA PRO A 224 11.40 1.46 -5.19
C PRO A 224 11.20 0.70 -3.86
N HIS A 225 10.56 1.31 -2.87
CA HIS A 225 10.23 0.70 -1.56
C HIS A 225 8.75 0.29 -1.45
N HIS A 226 8.07 0.07 -2.57
CA HIS A 226 6.68 -0.39 -2.56
C HIS A 226 6.55 -1.76 -1.83
N ALA A 227 5.33 -2.10 -1.45
CA ALA A 227 5.08 -3.38 -0.79
C ALA A 227 5.31 -4.56 -1.75
N ALA A 228 6.03 -5.58 -1.27
CA ALA A 228 6.43 -6.74 -2.09
C ALA A 228 5.25 -7.55 -2.65
N TRP A 229 4.05 -7.48 -2.02
CA TRP A 229 2.85 -8.14 -2.54
C TRP A 229 2.41 -7.60 -3.92
N ILE A 230 2.85 -6.41 -4.32
CA ILE A 230 2.57 -5.85 -5.65
C ILE A 230 3.13 -6.74 -6.75
N PHE A 231 4.26 -7.39 -6.54
CA PHE A 231 4.87 -8.28 -7.54
C PHE A 231 3.96 -9.44 -7.93
N TYR A 232 3.42 -10.17 -6.97
CA TYR A 232 2.56 -11.30 -7.31
C TYR A 232 1.16 -10.88 -7.78
N MET A 233 0.66 -9.74 -7.33
CA MET A 233 -0.60 -9.19 -7.87
C MET A 233 -0.45 -8.70 -9.31
N TYR A 234 0.64 -8.04 -9.63
CA TYR A 234 0.97 -7.66 -11.00
C TYR A 234 1.12 -8.88 -11.90
N ASN A 235 1.89 -9.88 -11.46
CA ASN A 235 2.09 -11.10 -12.22
C ASN A 235 0.76 -11.88 -12.41
N HIS A 236 -0.10 -11.90 -11.41
CA HIS A 236 -1.46 -12.43 -11.51
C HIS A 236 -2.25 -11.71 -12.61
N ALA A 237 -2.29 -10.37 -12.59
CA ALA A 237 -2.97 -9.58 -13.60
C ALA A 237 -2.44 -9.85 -15.02
N LEU A 238 -1.12 -10.02 -15.20
CA LEU A 238 -0.53 -10.38 -16.49
C LEU A 238 -1.00 -11.74 -16.99
N ILE A 239 -1.08 -12.75 -16.13
CA ILE A 239 -1.54 -14.09 -16.51
C ILE A 239 -3.04 -14.06 -16.89
N GLU A 240 -3.88 -13.39 -16.10
CA GLU A 240 -5.30 -13.23 -16.40
C GLU A 240 -5.52 -12.47 -17.71
N ASN A 241 -4.69 -11.45 -17.98
CA ASN A 241 -4.71 -10.67 -19.21
C ASN A 241 -3.95 -11.37 -20.39
N LYS A 242 -3.59 -12.64 -20.24
CA LYS A 242 -2.90 -13.48 -21.25
C LYS A 242 -1.56 -12.90 -21.76
N GLN A 243 -0.90 -12.02 -20.98
CA GLN A 243 0.43 -11.49 -21.28
C GLN A 243 1.51 -12.45 -20.76
N TYR A 244 1.53 -13.68 -21.28
CA TYR A 244 2.29 -14.81 -20.73
C TYR A 244 3.81 -14.61 -20.79
N GLU A 245 4.33 -14.04 -21.89
CA GLU A 245 5.76 -13.78 -22.05
C GLU A 245 6.26 -12.73 -21.06
N LYS A 246 5.49 -11.67 -20.88
CA LYS A 246 5.79 -10.59 -19.91
C LYS A 246 5.73 -11.11 -18.48
N SER A 247 4.73 -11.93 -18.16
CA SER A 247 4.60 -12.61 -16.87
C SER A 247 5.78 -13.50 -16.56
N GLU A 248 6.19 -14.38 -17.50
CA GLU A 248 7.33 -15.29 -17.36
C GLU A 248 8.62 -14.49 -17.09
N SER A 249 8.93 -13.52 -17.95
CA SER A 249 10.12 -12.68 -17.83
C SER A 249 10.16 -11.92 -16.51
N PHE A 250 9.05 -11.28 -16.12
CA PHE A 250 8.95 -10.54 -14.88
C PHE A 250 9.17 -11.43 -13.65
N ALA A 251 8.45 -12.54 -13.56
CA ALA A 251 8.54 -13.43 -12.40
C ALA A 251 9.94 -14.03 -12.24
N LEU A 252 10.58 -14.46 -13.34
CA LEU A 252 11.95 -14.98 -13.32
C LEU A 252 12.96 -13.91 -12.91
N THR A 253 12.80 -12.67 -13.40
CA THR A 253 13.67 -11.55 -12.99
C THR A 253 13.57 -11.31 -11.49
N LYS A 254 12.34 -11.25 -10.93
CA LYS A 254 12.13 -11.02 -9.51
C LYS A 254 12.65 -12.15 -8.62
N LEU A 255 12.49 -13.40 -9.04
CA LEU A 255 13.03 -14.56 -8.32
C LEU A 255 14.55 -14.62 -8.32
N ASN A 256 15.23 -13.98 -9.28
CA ASN A 256 16.70 -13.91 -9.35
C ASN A 256 17.28 -12.71 -8.54
N GLU A 257 16.46 -11.75 -8.12
CA GLU A 257 16.88 -10.65 -7.26
C GLU A 257 17.16 -11.16 -5.83
N LYS A 258 18.23 -10.64 -5.17
CA LYS A 258 18.50 -10.96 -3.76
C LYS A 258 17.58 -10.15 -2.86
N HIS A 259 16.63 -10.82 -2.22
CA HIS A 259 15.71 -10.22 -1.26
C HIS A 259 15.21 -11.24 -0.22
N ASN A 260 14.55 -10.77 0.84
CA ASN A 260 14.05 -11.61 1.94
C ASN A 260 12.51 -11.77 1.88
N TRP A 261 11.95 -12.03 0.70
CA TRP A 261 10.48 -12.06 0.50
C TRP A 261 9.98 -13.47 0.20
N SER A 262 10.33 -14.45 1.04
CA SER A 262 10.03 -15.87 0.81
C SER A 262 8.55 -16.14 0.46
N GLY A 263 7.60 -15.44 1.08
CA GLY A 263 6.17 -15.58 0.75
C GLY A 263 5.79 -15.07 -0.64
N VAL A 264 6.51 -14.05 -1.15
CA VAL A 264 6.33 -13.55 -2.52
C VAL A 264 6.90 -14.56 -3.50
N ASP A 265 8.11 -15.06 -3.25
CA ASP A 265 8.76 -16.07 -4.09
C ASP A 265 7.93 -17.33 -4.19
N GLN A 266 7.39 -17.80 -3.06
CA GLN A 266 6.50 -18.95 -3.02
C GLN A 266 5.29 -18.74 -3.94
N THR A 267 4.69 -17.54 -3.93
CA THR A 267 3.55 -17.23 -4.78
C THR A 267 3.94 -17.10 -6.26
N LEU A 268 5.08 -16.48 -6.56
CA LEU A 268 5.58 -16.38 -7.95
C LEU A 268 5.93 -17.74 -8.54
N TYR A 269 6.55 -18.65 -7.78
CA TYR A 269 6.77 -20.03 -8.25
C TYR A 269 5.46 -20.77 -8.53
N LEU A 270 4.44 -20.58 -7.70
CA LEU A 270 3.11 -21.17 -7.93
C LEU A 270 2.47 -20.64 -9.23
N GLN A 271 2.55 -19.31 -9.44
CA GLN A 271 2.05 -18.68 -10.65
C GLN A 271 2.82 -19.11 -11.90
N LEU A 272 4.14 -19.24 -11.83
CA LEU A 272 4.95 -19.78 -12.93
C LEU A 272 4.62 -21.25 -13.22
N ALA A 273 4.39 -22.07 -12.21
CA ALA A 273 3.95 -23.46 -12.42
C ALA A 273 2.64 -23.50 -13.22
N TYR A 274 1.67 -22.67 -12.83
CA TYR A 274 0.41 -22.54 -13.58
C TYR A 274 0.60 -21.99 -14.98
N LEU A 275 1.42 -20.96 -15.17
CA LEU A 275 1.73 -20.40 -16.47
C LEU A 275 2.34 -21.45 -17.42
N TYR A 276 3.27 -22.27 -16.92
CA TYR A 276 3.86 -23.34 -17.72
C TYR A 276 2.89 -24.46 -18.07
N GLU A 277 1.88 -24.73 -17.22
CA GLU A 277 0.76 -25.60 -17.58
C GLU A 277 -0.05 -25.03 -18.75
N LEU A 278 -0.39 -23.74 -18.68
CA LEU A 278 -1.09 -23.06 -19.78
C LEU A 278 -0.31 -23.08 -21.10
N LYS A 279 1.04 -23.06 -21.03
CA LYS A 279 1.96 -23.16 -22.19
C LYS A 279 2.26 -24.62 -22.59
N GLY A 280 1.68 -25.63 -21.96
CA GLY A 280 1.93 -27.07 -22.24
C GLY A 280 3.30 -27.57 -21.79
N SER A 281 4.07 -26.78 -21.01
CA SER A 281 5.44 -27.09 -20.61
C SER A 281 5.48 -27.83 -19.27
N LYS A 282 4.91 -29.05 -19.21
CA LYS A 282 4.74 -29.85 -17.98
C LYS A 282 6.01 -30.03 -17.14
N LYS A 283 7.18 -30.22 -17.79
CA LYS A 283 8.46 -30.36 -17.09
C LYS A 283 8.85 -29.11 -16.32
N LYS A 284 8.66 -27.93 -16.94
CA LYS A 284 8.90 -26.63 -16.28
C LYS A 284 7.87 -26.38 -15.18
N ALA A 285 6.59 -26.68 -15.42
CA ALA A 285 5.52 -26.56 -14.43
C ALA A 285 5.84 -27.36 -13.16
N LYS A 286 6.21 -28.63 -13.30
CA LYS A 286 6.63 -29.49 -12.18
C LYS A 286 7.82 -28.90 -11.42
N LYS A 287 8.86 -28.42 -12.12
CA LYS A 287 10.03 -27.81 -11.50
C LYS A 287 9.65 -26.59 -10.64
N MET A 288 8.82 -25.68 -11.16
CA MET A 288 8.38 -24.50 -10.42
C MET A 288 7.53 -24.89 -9.22
N PHE A 289 6.67 -25.88 -9.34
CA PHE A 289 5.85 -26.35 -8.23
C PHE A 289 6.70 -26.99 -7.10
N GLU A 290 7.75 -27.74 -7.44
CA GLU A 290 8.68 -28.26 -6.42
C GLU A 290 9.44 -27.12 -5.70
N LEU A 291 9.87 -26.08 -6.42
CA LEU A 291 10.47 -24.87 -5.80
C LEU A 291 9.48 -24.14 -4.88
N HIS A 292 8.22 -24.03 -5.29
CA HIS A 292 7.15 -23.50 -4.43
C HIS A 292 7.03 -24.26 -3.11
N LYS A 293 7.06 -25.61 -3.16
CA LYS A 293 6.97 -26.46 -1.97
C LYS A 293 8.22 -26.38 -1.08
N ALA A 294 9.38 -26.19 -1.67
CA ALA A 294 10.65 -26.18 -0.95
C ALA A 294 10.82 -24.98 -0.01
N ILE A 295 10.09 -23.87 -0.21
CA ILE A 295 10.24 -22.65 0.58
C ILE A 295 9.80 -22.86 2.04
N ASP A 296 8.70 -23.57 2.29
CA ASP A 296 8.16 -23.83 3.64
C ASP A 296 7.99 -25.31 3.97
N GLY A 297 8.39 -26.19 3.05
CA GLY A 297 8.30 -27.64 3.18
C GLY A 297 6.87 -28.22 3.10
N LYS A 298 5.85 -27.39 3.10
CA LYS A 298 4.43 -27.82 3.13
C LYS A 298 3.66 -27.51 1.85
N GLY A 299 4.02 -26.43 1.16
CA GLY A 299 3.27 -25.89 0.03
C GLY A 299 1.92 -25.29 0.46
N LYS A 300 1.30 -24.55 -0.43
CA LYS A 300 -0.04 -24.01 -0.19
C LYS A 300 -1.11 -25.01 -0.62
N THR A 301 -2.23 -25.01 0.09
CA THR A 301 -3.45 -25.73 -0.35
C THR A 301 -4.35 -24.81 -1.15
N GLY A 302 -5.29 -25.39 -1.91
CA GLY A 302 -6.32 -24.61 -2.61
C GLY A 302 -7.14 -23.73 -1.67
N GLU A 303 -7.41 -24.21 -0.46
CA GLU A 303 -8.10 -23.42 0.57
C GLU A 303 -7.29 -22.18 1.00
N ILE A 304 -5.97 -22.32 1.20
CA ILE A 304 -5.09 -21.19 1.53
C ILE A 304 -5.04 -20.18 0.39
N ILE A 305 -4.93 -20.67 -0.85
CA ILE A 305 -4.93 -19.81 -2.05
C ILE A 305 -6.24 -19.03 -2.13
N HIS A 306 -7.38 -19.67 -1.95
CA HIS A 306 -8.67 -18.96 -1.91
C HIS A 306 -8.78 -17.91 -0.81
N LYS A 307 -8.17 -18.17 0.36
CA LYS A 307 -8.13 -17.20 1.46
C LYS A 307 -7.21 -16.02 1.17
N GLU A 308 -6.09 -16.25 0.49
CA GLU A 308 -5.17 -15.17 0.09
C GLU A 308 -5.80 -14.22 -0.94
N TYR A 309 -6.60 -14.76 -1.86
CA TYR A 309 -7.31 -14.01 -2.89
C TYR A 309 -8.80 -13.80 -2.51
N ILE A 310 -9.07 -13.55 -1.24
CA ILE A 310 -10.45 -13.41 -0.72
C ILE A 310 -11.22 -12.27 -1.38
N THR A 311 -10.51 -11.26 -1.89
CA THR A 311 -11.09 -10.08 -2.57
C THR A 311 -11.50 -10.35 -4.03
N ALA A 312 -11.07 -11.45 -4.63
CA ALA A 312 -11.39 -11.76 -6.02
C ALA A 312 -12.90 -11.97 -6.21
N ARG A 313 -13.52 -11.16 -7.08
CA ARG A 313 -14.92 -11.31 -7.50
C ARG A 313 -15.10 -12.58 -8.32
N ASP A 314 -14.29 -12.73 -9.37
CA ASP A 314 -14.23 -13.93 -10.20
C ASP A 314 -13.11 -14.86 -9.70
N LYS A 315 -13.48 -16.08 -9.37
CA LYS A 315 -12.54 -17.10 -8.91
C LYS A 315 -12.15 -18.08 -10.02
N THR A 316 -12.51 -17.79 -11.26
CA THR A 316 -12.22 -18.65 -12.40
C THR A 316 -10.73 -18.90 -12.56
N TYR A 317 -9.90 -17.85 -12.44
CA TYR A 317 -8.44 -17.98 -12.46
C TYR A 317 -7.94 -18.92 -11.36
N LEU A 318 -8.35 -18.70 -10.12
CA LEU A 318 -7.91 -19.49 -8.95
C LEU A 318 -8.33 -20.95 -9.07
N ASN A 319 -9.56 -21.20 -9.51
CA ASN A 319 -10.07 -22.56 -9.72
C ASN A 319 -9.28 -23.29 -10.82
N LYS A 320 -8.96 -22.59 -11.93
CA LYS A 320 -8.12 -23.14 -13.00
C LYS A 320 -6.69 -23.41 -12.52
N LEU A 321 -6.08 -22.49 -11.75
CA LEU A 321 -4.76 -22.66 -11.16
C LEU A 321 -4.73 -23.90 -10.24
N ILE A 322 -5.69 -24.01 -9.32
CA ILE A 322 -5.79 -25.13 -8.39
C ILE A 322 -5.96 -26.45 -9.17
N SER A 323 -6.87 -26.49 -10.12
CA SER A 323 -7.12 -27.67 -10.94
C SER A 323 -5.89 -28.11 -11.75
N ALA A 324 -5.19 -27.15 -12.38
CA ALA A 324 -4.00 -27.40 -13.19
C ALA A 324 -2.82 -27.92 -12.37
N LEU A 325 -2.69 -27.51 -11.10
CA LEU A 325 -1.57 -27.90 -10.24
C LEU A 325 -1.86 -29.12 -9.35
N LYS A 326 -3.08 -29.60 -9.33
CA LYS A 326 -3.49 -30.83 -8.62
C LYS A 326 -2.64 -32.07 -8.99
N PRO A 327 -2.30 -32.32 -10.28
CA PRO A 327 -1.43 -33.43 -10.67
C PRO A 327 -0.01 -33.37 -10.09
N TYR A 328 0.47 -32.18 -9.67
CA TYR A 328 1.78 -31.99 -9.03
C TYR A 328 1.73 -32.09 -7.51
N GLY A 329 0.54 -32.31 -6.92
CA GLY A 329 0.34 -32.51 -5.51
C GLY A 329 -0.19 -31.28 -4.76
N LEU A 330 -0.75 -30.29 -5.45
CA LEU A 330 -1.51 -29.22 -4.79
C LEU A 330 -2.77 -29.83 -4.17
N ARG A 331 -2.87 -29.75 -2.83
CA ARG A 331 -4.03 -30.27 -2.09
C ARG A 331 -5.16 -29.24 -2.06
N GLU A 332 -6.39 -29.70 -2.06
CA GLU A 332 -7.57 -28.80 -1.95
C GLU A 332 -7.74 -28.26 -0.53
N LYS A 333 -7.42 -29.10 0.47
CA LYS A 333 -7.48 -28.79 1.90
C LYS A 333 -6.19 -29.13 2.61
#